data_de1921e98df0c02459e6b7818ef99803
#
_entry.id   de1921e98df0c02459e6b7818ef99803
#
_cell.length_a   1.000
_cell.length_b   1.000
_cell.length_c   1.000
_cell.angle_alpha   90.00
_cell.angle_beta   90.00
_cell.angle_gamma   90.00
#
_symmetry.space_group_name_H-M   'P 1'
#
loop_
_entity.id
_entity.type
_entity.pdbx_description
1 polymer ?
#
loop_
_entity_poly.entity_id
_entity_poly.type
_entity_poly.pdbx_seq_one_letter_code
_entity_poly.pdbx_strand_id
1 'polypeptide(L)'
;DSQAIAIAVAFWGQGAALLIPNVGKKLRILCNLAMGGTNPKVIKDLLAYPSVEIKALNRLHAKVMIGDQQAIIGSANCSANGLNYEGDELKGWYEAGFRTADQEQLTQMRMWFDERWAEGESITDQMISDATQTWEMRSKGRVVDTSSSRHLLKMSQETIARRDAVVLIWRTHIEEEAEQRFKEIRESVGNTQISSSWGAYEDWFDELHPGCTVLDIHIDEAGKVKVHGFVEIIDEARYTRVSNNEEMSLHICRPLKGFMGIPKSELLKSVNTQLKKHWRDLFADESGDPSQVIPLSEFVTKLRTV
;
A
#
# COMPACT_ATOMS: atom_id res chain seq x y z
N ASP A 1 10.19 5.56 15.59
CA ASP A 1 11.22 4.53 15.92
C ASP A 1 10.85 3.64 17.11
N SER A 2 9.58 3.26 17.24
CA SER A 2 9.14 2.35 18.30
C SER A 2 9.48 0.89 17.97
N GLN A 3 9.93 0.11 18.96
CA GLN A 3 10.17 -1.33 18.83
C GLN A 3 8.91 -2.16 19.06
N ALA A 4 8.00 -1.64 19.90
CA ALA A 4 6.71 -2.24 20.16
C ALA A 4 5.60 -1.21 19.92
N ILE A 5 4.53 -1.64 19.25
CA ILE A 5 3.39 -0.79 18.94
C ILE A 5 2.11 -1.52 19.33
N ALA A 6 1.25 -0.84 20.08
CA ALA A 6 -0.08 -1.29 20.43
C ALA A 6 -1.12 -0.47 19.65
N ILE A 7 -2.02 -1.14 18.96
CA ILE A 7 -3.01 -0.51 18.08
C ILE A 7 -4.40 -1.00 18.45
N ALA A 8 -5.25 -0.10 18.95
CA ALA A 8 -6.65 -0.37 19.21
C ALA A 8 -7.49 0.46 18.23
N VAL A 9 -7.75 -0.09 17.07
CA VAL A 9 -8.57 0.56 16.03
C VAL A 9 -9.72 -0.35 15.65
N ALA A 10 -10.94 0.16 15.76
CA ALA A 10 -12.13 -0.65 15.55
C ALA A 10 -12.18 -1.27 14.15
N PHE A 11 -12.00 -0.48 13.10
CA PHE A 11 -12.22 -0.93 11.74
C PHE A 11 -10.97 -0.84 10.87
N TRP A 12 -10.75 -1.91 10.10
CA TRP A 12 -9.60 -2.11 9.25
C TRP A 12 -10.05 -2.31 7.81
N GLY A 13 -9.67 -1.39 6.95
CA GLY A 13 -10.03 -1.42 5.53
C GLY A 13 -8.86 -1.73 4.62
N GLN A 14 -9.10 -1.67 3.33
CA GLN A 14 -8.05 -1.81 2.32
C GLN A 14 -6.97 -0.74 2.54
N GLY A 15 -5.71 -1.07 2.29
CA GLY A 15 -4.58 -0.18 2.54
C GLY A 15 -4.04 -0.18 3.98
N ALA A 16 -4.80 -0.69 4.97
CA ALA A 16 -4.37 -0.67 6.38
C ALA A 16 -3.05 -1.43 6.63
N ALA A 17 -2.78 -2.48 5.88
CA ALA A 17 -1.52 -3.23 6.00
C ALA A 17 -0.29 -2.38 5.65
N LEU A 18 -0.46 -1.32 4.85
CA LEU A 18 0.59 -0.39 4.43
C LEU A 18 1.08 0.51 5.56
N LEU A 19 0.20 0.76 6.53
CA LEU A 19 0.45 1.65 7.65
C LEU A 19 1.23 0.97 8.78
N ILE A 20 1.46 -0.32 8.64
CA ILE A 20 2.10 -1.12 9.66
C ILE A 20 3.53 -1.41 9.22
N PRO A 21 4.54 -0.84 9.89
CA PRO A 21 5.93 -1.12 9.59
C PRO A 21 6.22 -2.61 9.82
N ASN A 22 6.54 -3.32 8.75
CA ASN A 22 6.63 -4.78 8.71
C ASN A 22 7.93 -5.36 9.27
N VAL A 23 8.93 -4.53 9.61
CA VAL A 23 10.28 -5.05 9.87
C VAL A 23 10.64 -4.95 11.34
N GLY A 24 10.76 -6.12 11.99
CA GLY A 24 11.38 -6.25 13.31
C GLY A 24 10.63 -5.68 14.51
N LYS A 25 9.41 -5.18 14.33
CA LYS A 25 8.61 -4.55 15.39
C LYS A 25 7.53 -5.48 15.89
N LYS A 26 7.35 -5.55 17.22
CA LYS A 26 6.25 -6.29 17.83
C LYS A 26 4.98 -5.46 17.77
N LEU A 27 3.91 -6.01 17.21
CA LEU A 27 2.62 -5.36 17.06
C LEU A 27 1.53 -6.14 17.78
N ARG A 28 0.79 -5.45 18.65
CA ARG A 28 -0.44 -5.96 19.26
C ARG A 28 -1.62 -5.16 18.73
N ILE A 29 -2.56 -5.82 18.08
CA ILE A 29 -3.70 -5.19 17.41
C ILE A 29 -5.02 -5.65 18.02
N LEU A 30 -5.85 -4.70 18.42
CA LEU A 30 -7.26 -4.91 18.74
C LEU A 30 -8.12 -4.41 17.59
N CYS A 31 -9.05 -5.23 17.11
CA CYS A 31 -10.00 -4.87 16.07
C CYS A 31 -11.43 -5.32 16.41
N ASN A 32 -12.41 -4.78 15.69
CA ASN A 32 -13.80 -5.22 15.78
C ASN A 32 -14.16 -5.96 14.49
N LEU A 33 -14.45 -7.26 14.58
CA LEU A 33 -14.86 -8.10 13.45
C LEU A 33 -16.37 -8.22 13.32
N ALA A 34 -17.14 -8.07 14.41
CA ALA A 34 -18.55 -8.36 14.43
C ALA A 34 -19.41 -7.32 13.69
N MET A 35 -18.97 -6.06 13.67
CA MET A 35 -19.78 -4.96 13.10
C MET A 35 -19.71 -4.83 11.57
N GLY A 36 -18.94 -5.66 10.88
CA GLY A 36 -18.80 -5.62 9.41
C GLY A 36 -18.14 -4.34 8.87
N GLY A 37 -17.44 -3.57 9.70
CA GLY A 37 -16.65 -2.42 9.31
C GLY A 37 -15.18 -2.77 9.01
N THR A 38 -14.72 -3.94 9.45
CA THR A 38 -13.39 -4.47 9.19
C THR A 38 -13.42 -5.40 7.98
N ASN A 39 -12.50 -5.20 7.04
CA ASN A 39 -12.26 -6.15 5.96
C ASN A 39 -11.50 -7.37 6.49
N PRO A 40 -12.11 -8.57 6.54
CA PRO A 40 -11.49 -9.75 7.14
C PRO A 40 -10.22 -10.19 6.42
N LYS A 41 -10.12 -9.89 5.12
CA LYS A 41 -8.93 -10.19 4.33
C LYS A 41 -7.70 -9.44 4.87
N VAL A 42 -7.85 -8.17 5.26
CA VAL A 42 -6.76 -7.37 5.83
C VAL A 42 -6.26 -7.99 7.13
N ILE A 43 -7.17 -8.45 7.99
CA ILE A 43 -6.81 -9.11 9.25
C ILE A 43 -6.07 -10.43 8.98
N LYS A 44 -6.56 -11.22 8.01
CA LYS A 44 -5.90 -12.47 7.61
C LYS A 44 -4.50 -12.23 7.04
N ASP A 45 -4.35 -11.19 6.22
CA ASP A 45 -3.04 -10.81 5.67
C ASP A 45 -2.07 -10.37 6.79
N LEU A 46 -2.55 -9.64 7.81
CA LEU A 46 -1.75 -9.21 8.96
C LEU A 46 -1.36 -10.36 9.89
N LEU A 47 -2.24 -11.35 10.12
CA LEU A 47 -1.94 -12.55 10.93
C LEU A 47 -0.83 -13.42 10.31
N ALA A 48 -0.52 -13.22 9.04
CA ALA A 48 0.58 -13.92 8.39
C ALA A 48 1.98 -13.43 8.83
N TYR A 49 2.07 -12.29 9.53
CA TYR A 49 3.35 -11.77 10.03
C TYR A 49 3.64 -12.29 11.44
N PRO A 50 4.78 -12.96 11.68
CA PRO A 50 5.11 -13.54 12.99
C PRO A 50 5.22 -12.52 14.14
N SER A 51 5.50 -11.26 13.81
CA SER A 51 5.62 -10.15 14.77
C SER A 51 4.29 -9.50 15.13
N VAL A 52 3.17 -9.96 14.55
CA VAL A 52 1.84 -9.37 14.70
C VAL A 52 0.93 -10.30 15.49
N GLU A 53 0.45 -9.82 16.61
CA GLU A 53 -0.60 -10.48 17.39
C GLU A 53 -1.89 -9.69 17.25
N ILE A 54 -3.01 -10.35 16.93
CA ILE A 54 -4.31 -9.70 16.74
C ILE A 54 -5.36 -10.38 17.60
N LYS A 55 -6.15 -9.56 18.28
CA LYS A 55 -7.33 -10.01 19.01
C LYS A 55 -8.58 -9.24 18.55
N ALA A 56 -9.71 -9.94 18.57
CA ALA A 56 -11.01 -9.33 18.32
C ALA A 56 -11.62 -8.84 19.62
N LEU A 57 -12.18 -7.63 19.60
CA LEU A 57 -12.97 -7.06 20.70
C LEU A 57 -14.23 -6.40 20.12
N ASN A 58 -15.37 -7.09 20.21
CA ASN A 58 -16.60 -6.71 19.50
C ASN A 58 -17.22 -5.39 19.98
N ARG A 59 -16.85 -4.90 21.17
CA ARG A 59 -17.28 -3.59 21.69
C ARG A 59 -16.29 -2.47 21.38
N LEU A 60 -15.17 -2.76 20.71
CA LEU A 60 -14.18 -1.76 20.37
C LEU A 60 -14.72 -0.77 19.34
N HIS A 61 -14.60 0.53 19.65
CA HIS A 61 -14.80 1.62 18.68
C HIS A 61 -13.71 2.69 18.77
N ALA A 62 -12.64 2.43 19.53
CA ALA A 62 -11.48 3.32 19.67
C ALA A 62 -10.63 3.37 18.38
N LYS A 63 -9.82 4.41 18.27
CA LYS A 63 -8.76 4.59 17.27
C LYS A 63 -7.54 5.16 17.99
N VAL A 64 -6.74 4.26 18.53
CA VAL A 64 -5.58 4.55 19.38
C VAL A 64 -4.38 3.79 18.87
N MET A 65 -3.24 4.47 18.75
CA MET A 65 -1.95 3.86 18.43
C MET A 65 -0.95 4.31 19.49
N ILE A 66 -0.23 3.37 20.10
CA ILE A 66 0.69 3.62 21.20
C ILE A 66 2.05 3.00 20.83
N GLY A 67 3.05 3.85 20.68
CA GLY A 67 4.45 3.45 20.55
C GLY A 67 5.22 3.62 21.87
N ASP A 68 6.56 3.47 21.78
CA ASP A 68 7.41 3.56 22.97
C ASP A 68 7.46 4.98 23.57
N GLN A 69 7.44 6.02 22.74
CA GLN A 69 7.66 7.39 23.17
C GLN A 69 6.50 8.33 22.82
N GLN A 70 5.51 7.87 22.10
CA GLN A 70 4.38 8.70 21.69
C GLN A 70 3.14 7.87 21.43
N ALA A 71 1.98 8.52 21.54
CA ALA A 71 0.71 7.92 21.18
C ALA A 71 -0.15 8.89 20.38
N ILE A 72 -1.09 8.33 19.63
CA ILE A 72 -2.08 9.03 18.84
C ILE A 72 -3.47 8.51 19.21
N ILE A 73 -4.39 9.43 19.47
CA ILE A 73 -5.83 9.14 19.55
C ILE A 73 -6.51 9.93 18.46
N GLY A 74 -7.42 9.32 17.73
CA GLY A 74 -8.10 10.02 16.64
C GLY A 74 -9.47 9.47 16.31
N SER A 75 -10.07 10.03 15.28
CA SER A 75 -11.33 9.56 14.71
C SER A 75 -11.13 8.61 13.52
N ALA A 76 -9.95 8.62 12.88
CA ALA A 76 -9.64 7.84 11.69
C ALA A 76 -9.55 6.33 11.96
N ASN A 77 -10.24 5.53 11.14
CA ASN A 77 -10.05 4.08 11.11
C ASN A 77 -8.79 3.71 10.30
N CYS A 78 -8.23 2.53 10.56
CA CYS A 78 -7.13 2.00 9.76
C CYS A 78 -7.65 1.53 8.39
N SER A 79 -7.83 2.47 7.49
CA SER A 79 -8.24 2.19 6.12
C SER A 79 -7.74 3.31 5.22
N ALA A 80 -7.59 3.02 3.94
CA ALA A 80 -7.24 4.01 2.94
C ALA A 80 -8.18 5.23 2.97
N ASN A 81 -9.49 5.00 3.13
CA ASN A 81 -10.47 6.10 3.25
C ASN A 81 -10.34 6.89 4.55
N GLY A 82 -10.12 6.22 5.69
CA GLY A 82 -9.97 6.89 7.00
C GLY A 82 -8.69 7.71 7.10
N LEU A 83 -7.65 7.31 6.37
CA LEU A 83 -6.36 7.99 6.36
C LEU A 83 -6.12 8.79 5.07
N ASN A 84 -7.13 8.90 4.23
CA ASN A 84 -7.13 9.67 3.01
C ASN A 84 -6.17 9.15 1.91
N TYR A 85 -5.79 7.86 1.98
CA TYR A 85 -4.83 7.25 1.05
C TYR A 85 -5.46 6.68 -0.22
N GLU A 86 -6.68 6.13 -0.14
CA GLU A 86 -7.40 5.57 -1.29
C GLU A 86 -8.91 5.53 -1.04
N GLY A 87 -9.70 5.76 -2.07
CA GLY A 87 -11.13 5.49 -2.05
C GLY A 87 -11.84 6.06 -3.25
N ASP A 88 -12.86 5.35 -3.73
CA ASP A 88 -13.83 5.84 -4.70
C ASP A 88 -14.69 6.99 -4.15
N GLU A 89 -14.56 7.30 -2.86
CA GLU A 89 -15.12 8.47 -2.23
C GLU A 89 -14.19 9.65 -2.50
N LEU A 90 -14.58 10.49 -3.43
CA LEU A 90 -13.88 11.66 -3.96
C LEU A 90 -13.51 12.74 -2.91
N LYS A 91 -13.86 12.52 -1.65
CA LYS A 91 -13.51 13.38 -0.50
C LYS A 91 -13.29 12.48 0.70
N GLY A 92 -12.04 12.35 1.12
CA GLY A 92 -11.72 11.72 2.42
C GLY A 92 -12.55 12.39 3.54
N TRP A 93 -12.73 11.65 4.62
CA TRP A 93 -13.42 12.19 5.79
C TRP A 93 -12.57 13.27 6.46
N TYR A 94 -13.22 14.27 7.02
CA TYR A 94 -12.54 15.15 7.96
C TYR A 94 -12.30 14.39 9.26
N GLU A 95 -11.04 14.12 9.55
CA GLU A 95 -10.62 13.41 10.74
C GLU A 95 -9.89 14.35 11.70
N ALA A 96 -10.03 14.10 12.99
CA ALA A 96 -9.34 14.83 14.03
C ALA A 96 -8.57 13.87 14.92
N GLY A 97 -7.43 14.31 15.42
CA GLY A 97 -6.61 13.48 16.30
C GLY A 97 -5.71 14.32 17.19
N PHE A 98 -5.24 13.67 18.24
CA PHE A 98 -4.31 14.24 19.20
C PHE A 98 -3.11 13.31 19.34
N ARG A 99 -1.90 13.88 19.32
CA ARG A 99 -0.64 13.17 19.56
C ARG A 99 -0.05 13.63 20.88
N THR A 100 0.41 12.70 21.68
CA THR A 100 1.10 13.01 22.94
C THR A 100 2.42 12.25 23.04
N ALA A 101 3.39 12.87 23.74
CA ALA A 101 4.63 12.27 24.20
C ALA A 101 4.75 12.38 25.74
N ASP A 102 3.70 12.83 26.41
CA ASP A 102 3.63 12.93 27.85
C ASP A 102 3.63 11.54 28.49
N GLN A 103 4.54 11.30 29.43
CA GLN A 103 4.79 9.95 29.98
C GLN A 103 3.64 9.46 30.88
N GLU A 104 2.94 10.36 31.56
CA GLU A 104 1.78 9.99 32.37
C GLU A 104 0.63 9.55 31.47
N GLN A 105 0.34 10.32 30.42
CA GLN A 105 -0.68 9.97 29.42
C GLN A 105 -0.34 8.67 28.71
N LEU A 106 0.92 8.48 28.31
CA LEU A 106 1.36 7.22 27.70
C LEU A 106 1.15 6.03 28.61
N THR A 107 1.44 6.19 29.91
CA THR A 107 1.22 5.13 30.91
C THR A 107 -0.26 4.80 31.04
N GLN A 108 -1.13 5.81 31.15
CA GLN A 108 -2.58 5.61 31.22
C GLN A 108 -3.11 4.92 29.97
N MET A 109 -2.64 5.33 28.76
CA MET A 109 -3.06 4.71 27.52
C MET A 109 -2.62 3.24 27.39
N ARG A 110 -1.40 2.91 27.84
CA ARG A 110 -0.92 1.52 27.87
C ARG A 110 -1.74 0.66 28.83
N MET A 111 -2.02 1.16 30.03
CA MET A 111 -2.90 0.48 30.99
C MET A 111 -4.27 0.19 30.40
N TRP A 112 -4.90 1.21 29.79
CA TRP A 112 -6.17 1.07 29.11
C TRP A 112 -6.11 0.03 27.98
N PHE A 113 -5.06 0.04 27.17
CA PHE A 113 -4.87 -0.94 26.10
C PHE A 113 -4.72 -2.36 26.67
N ASP A 114 -3.91 -2.55 27.71
CA ASP A 114 -3.65 -3.86 28.30
C ASP A 114 -4.92 -4.46 28.94
N GLU A 115 -5.76 -3.64 29.57
CA GLU A 115 -7.09 -4.06 30.03
C GLU A 115 -7.96 -4.55 28.87
N ARG A 116 -8.03 -3.78 27.80
CA ARG A 116 -8.84 -4.15 26.60
C ARG A 116 -8.23 -5.37 25.88
N TRP A 117 -6.91 -5.49 25.90
CA TRP A 117 -6.22 -6.66 25.39
C TRP A 117 -6.56 -7.95 26.14
N ALA A 118 -6.71 -7.86 27.45
CA ALA A 118 -7.12 -8.98 28.29
C ALA A 118 -8.57 -9.43 27.99
N GLU A 119 -9.47 -8.50 27.61
CA GLU A 119 -10.83 -8.80 27.23
C GLU A 119 -10.94 -9.37 25.79
N GLY A 120 -9.93 -9.11 24.96
CA GLY A 120 -9.95 -9.51 23.55
C GLY A 120 -9.79 -11.02 23.37
N GLU A 121 -10.48 -11.56 22.36
CA GLU A 121 -10.44 -12.98 22.00
C GLU A 121 -9.44 -13.21 20.85
N SER A 122 -8.69 -14.31 20.90
CA SER A 122 -7.83 -14.72 19.80
C SER A 122 -8.67 -15.00 18.56
N ILE A 123 -8.22 -14.53 17.41
CA ILE A 123 -8.96 -14.67 16.15
C ILE A 123 -8.95 -16.12 15.69
N THR A 124 -10.14 -16.65 15.39
CA THR A 124 -10.34 -18.00 14.86
C THR A 124 -10.76 -17.94 13.39
N ASP A 125 -10.60 -19.06 12.67
CA ASP A 125 -11.09 -19.18 11.28
C ASP A 125 -12.60 -18.97 11.20
N GLN A 126 -13.37 -19.40 12.22
CA GLN A 126 -14.79 -19.16 12.27
C GLN A 126 -15.12 -17.67 12.36
N MET A 127 -14.41 -16.90 13.21
CA MET A 127 -14.59 -15.44 13.30
C MET A 127 -14.30 -14.74 11.98
N ILE A 128 -13.27 -15.18 11.26
CA ILE A 128 -12.94 -14.65 9.93
C ILE A 128 -14.05 -14.99 8.92
N SER A 129 -14.59 -16.20 8.96
CA SER A 129 -15.71 -16.64 8.10
C SER A 129 -16.96 -15.80 8.33
N ASP A 130 -17.37 -15.63 9.58
CA ASP A 130 -18.55 -14.85 9.96
C ASP A 130 -18.40 -13.36 9.60
N ALA A 131 -17.21 -12.83 9.86
CA ALA A 131 -16.87 -11.45 9.47
C ALA A 131 -16.89 -11.26 7.95
N THR A 132 -16.49 -12.28 7.17
CA THR A 132 -16.55 -12.24 5.70
C THR A 132 -17.97 -12.15 5.21
N GLN A 133 -18.88 -12.94 5.75
CA GLN A 133 -20.30 -12.88 5.39
C GLN A 133 -20.91 -11.50 5.71
N THR A 134 -20.61 -10.98 6.92
CA THR A 134 -21.11 -9.67 7.35
C THR A 134 -20.55 -8.54 6.51
N TRP A 135 -19.25 -8.60 6.16
CA TRP A 135 -18.58 -7.65 5.26
C TRP A 135 -19.19 -7.66 3.87
N GLU A 136 -19.41 -8.84 3.28
CA GLU A 136 -20.03 -8.97 1.96
C GLU A 136 -21.46 -8.45 1.92
N MET A 137 -22.29 -8.73 2.95
CA MET A 137 -23.63 -8.19 3.04
C MET A 137 -23.63 -6.66 3.09
N ARG A 138 -22.72 -6.05 3.84
CA ARG A 138 -22.59 -4.60 3.90
C ARG A 138 -22.02 -3.99 2.63
N SER A 139 -21.07 -4.65 1.98
CA SER A 139 -20.47 -4.17 0.73
C SER A 139 -21.48 -4.18 -0.43
N LYS A 140 -22.39 -5.14 -0.47
CA LYS A 140 -23.50 -5.18 -1.45
C LYS A 140 -24.49 -4.03 -1.26
N GLY A 141 -24.62 -3.50 -0.05
CA GLY A 141 -25.48 -2.34 0.26
C GLY A 141 -24.81 -0.99 0.08
N ARG A 142 -23.49 -0.94 -0.13
CA ARG A 142 -22.81 0.30 -0.48
C ARG A 142 -23.11 0.63 -1.94
N VAL A 143 -23.81 1.73 -2.16
CA VAL A 143 -23.95 2.32 -3.48
C VAL A 143 -22.55 2.76 -3.89
N VAL A 144 -21.88 1.95 -4.68
CA VAL A 144 -20.70 2.40 -5.41
C VAL A 144 -21.22 3.47 -6.35
N ASP A 145 -20.76 4.69 -6.21
CA ASP A 145 -21.07 5.74 -7.18
C ASP A 145 -20.51 5.30 -8.53
N THR A 146 -21.38 4.69 -9.34
CA THR A 146 -21.07 4.16 -10.67
C THR A 146 -20.93 5.28 -11.71
N SER A 147 -21.07 6.54 -11.29
CA SER A 147 -20.91 7.71 -12.17
C SER A 147 -19.45 8.09 -12.40
N SER A 148 -18.51 7.67 -11.55
CA SER A 148 -17.09 7.82 -11.81
C SER A 148 -16.64 6.74 -12.80
N SER A 149 -16.26 7.17 -13.98
CA SER A 149 -15.83 6.26 -15.05
C SER A 149 -14.69 5.35 -14.56
N ARG A 150 -14.91 4.05 -14.58
CA ARG A 150 -13.91 2.99 -14.26
C ARG A 150 -12.73 2.97 -15.26
N HIS A 151 -12.31 4.14 -15.70
CA HIS A 151 -11.31 4.28 -16.76
C HIS A 151 -10.30 5.36 -16.38
N LEU A 152 -9.05 5.00 -16.16
CA LEU A 152 -8.00 5.92 -15.73
C LEU A 152 -7.94 7.20 -16.58
N LEU A 153 -8.05 7.07 -17.90
CA LEU A 153 -8.02 8.21 -18.83
C LEU A 153 -9.26 9.11 -18.76
N LYS A 154 -10.31 8.73 -18.03
CA LYS A 154 -11.52 9.54 -17.83
C LYS A 154 -11.60 10.17 -16.45
N MET A 155 -10.69 9.84 -15.53
CA MET A 155 -10.66 10.43 -14.19
C MET A 155 -10.23 11.89 -14.25
N SER A 156 -10.69 12.72 -13.31
CA SER A 156 -10.25 14.12 -13.26
C SER A 156 -8.75 14.21 -12.92
N GLN A 157 -8.06 15.20 -13.48
CA GLN A 157 -6.66 15.47 -13.18
C GLN A 157 -6.43 15.72 -11.69
N GLU A 158 -7.33 16.45 -11.05
CA GLU A 158 -7.28 16.74 -9.63
C GLU A 158 -7.33 15.44 -8.79
N THR A 159 -8.18 14.49 -9.18
CA THR A 159 -8.30 13.19 -8.50
C THR A 159 -7.02 12.38 -8.60
N ILE A 160 -6.37 12.37 -9.78
CA ILE A 160 -5.12 11.64 -10.01
C ILE A 160 -3.96 12.34 -9.30
N ALA A 161 -3.85 13.67 -9.42
CA ALA A 161 -2.75 14.45 -8.85
C ALA A 161 -2.69 14.44 -7.30
N ARG A 162 -3.80 14.11 -6.65
CA ARG A 162 -3.84 13.93 -5.19
C ARG A 162 -3.24 12.60 -4.73
N ARG A 163 -2.87 11.73 -5.63
CA ARG A 163 -2.29 10.43 -5.32
C ARG A 163 -0.77 10.50 -5.38
N ASP A 164 -0.14 9.86 -4.42
CA ASP A 164 1.27 9.59 -4.45
C ASP A 164 1.53 8.42 -5.40
N ALA A 165 1.44 8.75 -6.69
CA ALA A 165 1.49 7.77 -7.76
C ALA A 165 2.31 8.28 -8.95
N VAL A 166 3.23 7.46 -9.38
CA VAL A 166 4.14 7.71 -10.49
C VAL A 166 4.00 6.63 -11.56
N VAL A 167 4.53 6.90 -12.72
CA VAL A 167 4.75 5.92 -13.79
C VAL A 167 6.24 5.71 -13.92
N LEU A 168 6.69 4.48 -13.80
CA LEU A 168 8.03 4.06 -14.13
C LEU A 168 8.02 3.39 -15.50
N ILE A 169 8.73 3.99 -16.45
CA ILE A 169 9.03 3.38 -17.75
C ILE A 169 10.49 2.95 -17.71
N TRP A 170 10.74 1.68 -17.99
CA TRP A 170 12.09 1.11 -17.91
C TRP A 170 12.40 0.16 -19.08
N ARG A 171 13.70 -0.04 -19.37
CA ARG A 171 14.21 -0.90 -20.44
C ARG A 171 15.01 -2.08 -19.93
N THR A 172 15.90 -1.84 -18.98
CA THR A 172 16.86 -2.83 -18.49
C THR A 172 16.37 -3.46 -17.20
N HIS A 173 16.64 -4.75 -17.02
CA HIS A 173 16.42 -5.44 -15.76
C HIS A 173 17.46 -5.01 -14.72
N ILE A 174 17.15 -5.27 -13.45
CA ILE A 174 18.10 -5.08 -12.35
C ILE A 174 19.35 -5.96 -12.57
N GLU A 175 20.49 -5.50 -12.10
CA GLU A 175 21.75 -6.23 -12.23
C GLU A 175 21.84 -7.44 -11.31
N GLU A 176 22.79 -8.34 -11.55
CA GLU A 176 22.93 -9.61 -10.82
C GLU A 176 23.15 -9.39 -9.31
N GLU A 177 23.94 -8.38 -8.91
CA GLU A 177 24.14 -8.02 -7.50
C GLU A 177 22.85 -7.57 -6.83
N ALA A 178 22.03 -6.76 -7.52
CA ALA A 178 20.72 -6.32 -7.06
C ALA A 178 19.75 -7.49 -6.95
N GLU A 179 19.75 -8.41 -7.91
CA GLU A 179 18.91 -9.61 -7.89
C GLU A 179 19.24 -10.51 -6.70
N GLN A 180 20.55 -10.71 -6.41
CA GLN A 180 21.01 -11.47 -5.26
C GLN A 180 20.56 -10.79 -3.95
N ARG A 181 20.73 -9.46 -3.84
CA ARG A 181 20.29 -8.71 -2.68
C ARG A 181 18.78 -8.78 -2.47
N PHE A 182 18.00 -8.67 -3.54
CA PHE A 182 16.55 -8.84 -3.49
C PHE A 182 16.14 -10.23 -3.00
N LYS A 183 16.84 -11.27 -3.43
CA LYS A 183 16.59 -12.64 -2.99
C LYS A 183 16.83 -12.79 -1.48
N GLU A 184 17.91 -12.25 -0.94
CA GLU A 184 18.20 -12.26 0.49
C GLU A 184 17.09 -11.57 1.29
N ILE A 185 16.63 -10.40 0.83
CA ILE A 185 15.53 -9.67 1.46
C ILE A 185 14.25 -10.52 1.46
N ARG A 186 13.90 -11.14 0.35
CA ARG A 186 12.73 -12.01 0.25
C ARG A 186 12.79 -13.20 1.20
N GLU A 187 13.94 -13.82 1.33
CA GLU A 187 14.17 -14.96 2.23
C GLU A 187 14.07 -14.54 3.70
N SER A 188 14.55 -13.34 4.06
CA SER A 188 14.48 -12.81 5.43
C SER A 188 13.07 -12.57 5.95
N VAL A 189 12.10 -12.37 5.07
CA VAL A 189 10.68 -12.13 5.42
C VAL A 189 10.01 -13.37 6.02
N GLY A 190 10.58 -14.56 5.82
CA GLY A 190 10.11 -15.81 6.44
C GLY A 190 8.75 -16.32 5.92
N ASN A 191 8.07 -15.59 5.05
CA ASN A 191 6.81 -16.00 4.42
C ASN A 191 6.92 -15.97 2.90
N THR A 192 7.36 -17.07 2.33
CA THR A 192 7.61 -17.23 0.90
C THR A 192 6.36 -17.01 0.03
N GLN A 193 5.14 -17.26 0.55
CA GLN A 193 3.90 -17.00 -0.19
C GLN A 193 3.62 -15.51 -0.36
N ILE A 194 3.91 -14.70 0.68
CA ILE A 194 3.71 -13.25 0.61
C ILE A 194 4.75 -12.62 -0.31
N SER A 195 6.02 -12.95 -0.13
CA SER A 195 7.12 -12.36 -0.89
C SER A 195 7.30 -12.93 -2.30
N SER A 196 6.65 -14.05 -2.65
CA SER A 196 6.81 -14.71 -3.95
C SER A 196 6.37 -13.86 -5.14
N SER A 197 5.45 -12.91 -4.93
CA SER A 197 4.95 -11.99 -5.95
C SER A 197 5.67 -10.64 -5.99
N TRP A 198 6.63 -10.40 -5.07
CA TRP A 198 7.34 -9.14 -5.01
C TRP A 198 8.29 -8.98 -6.18
N GLY A 199 8.54 -7.72 -6.54
CA GLY A 199 9.54 -7.28 -7.50
C GLY A 199 10.49 -6.28 -6.87
N ALA A 200 11.46 -5.82 -7.65
CA ALA A 200 12.36 -4.77 -7.24
C ALA A 200 12.74 -3.88 -8.43
N TYR A 201 13.05 -2.61 -8.12
CA TYR A 201 13.64 -1.65 -9.04
C TYR A 201 14.95 -1.17 -8.45
N GLU A 202 15.96 -1.01 -9.29
CA GLU A 202 17.30 -0.56 -8.92
C GLU A 202 17.51 0.87 -9.41
N ASP A 203 18.17 1.69 -8.58
CA ASP A 203 18.72 2.98 -8.97
C ASP A 203 17.71 4.09 -9.31
N TRP A 204 16.65 4.20 -8.49
CA TRP A 204 15.66 5.28 -8.60
C TRP A 204 15.55 6.06 -7.28
N PHE A 205 16.70 6.59 -6.81
CA PHE A 205 16.91 7.11 -5.44
C PHE A 205 15.84 8.08 -4.94
N ASP A 206 15.58 9.15 -5.67
CA ASP A 206 14.68 10.21 -5.21
C ASP A 206 13.28 10.12 -5.83
N GLU A 207 13.12 9.30 -6.86
CA GLU A 207 11.88 9.18 -7.60
C GLU A 207 10.92 8.15 -7.02
N LEU A 208 11.47 7.11 -6.36
CA LEU A 208 10.68 6.05 -5.73
C LEU A 208 10.92 6.05 -4.23
N HIS A 209 9.86 5.98 -3.45
CA HIS A 209 9.93 5.90 -1.98
C HIS A 209 8.88 4.95 -1.42
N PRO A 210 9.10 4.37 -0.22
CA PRO A 210 8.11 3.51 0.42
C PRO A 210 6.75 4.20 0.59
N GLY A 211 5.70 3.51 0.16
CA GLY A 211 4.32 4.01 0.15
C GLY A 211 3.85 4.57 -1.19
N CYS A 212 4.76 4.92 -2.12
CA CYS A 212 4.33 5.39 -3.42
C CYS A 212 3.79 4.25 -4.29
N THR A 213 2.82 4.58 -5.13
CA THR A 213 2.25 3.66 -6.11
C THR A 213 2.90 3.86 -7.47
N VAL A 214 3.32 2.79 -8.11
CA VAL A 214 4.01 2.84 -9.41
C VAL A 214 3.18 2.11 -10.46
N LEU A 215 2.88 2.79 -11.57
CA LEU A 215 2.44 2.11 -12.80
C LEU A 215 3.68 1.61 -13.54
N ASP A 216 3.84 0.31 -13.56
CA ASP A 216 5.01 -0.39 -14.08
C ASP A 216 4.88 -0.66 -15.57
N ILE A 217 5.77 -0.08 -16.37
CA ILE A 217 5.79 -0.16 -17.83
C ILE A 217 7.19 -0.53 -18.31
N HIS A 218 7.28 -1.66 -19.00
CA HIS A 218 8.50 -2.09 -19.68
C HIS A 218 8.39 -1.80 -21.19
N ILE A 219 9.41 -1.19 -21.76
CA ILE A 219 9.56 -1.00 -23.20
C ILE A 219 10.92 -1.56 -23.62
N ASP A 220 10.92 -2.72 -24.27
CA ASP A 220 12.16 -3.37 -24.67
C ASP A 220 12.89 -2.64 -25.83
N GLU A 221 14.11 -3.07 -26.15
CA GLU A 221 14.93 -2.48 -27.20
C GLU A 221 14.27 -2.50 -28.59
N ALA A 222 13.40 -3.48 -28.83
CA ALA A 222 12.60 -3.55 -30.06
C ALA A 222 11.39 -2.61 -30.05
N GLY A 223 11.15 -1.91 -28.94
CA GLY A 223 10.02 -0.99 -28.76
C GLY A 223 8.71 -1.69 -28.42
N LYS A 224 8.75 -2.95 -27.98
CA LYS A 224 7.56 -3.67 -27.52
C LYS A 224 7.17 -3.23 -26.11
N VAL A 225 5.98 -2.70 -26.00
CA VAL A 225 5.41 -2.22 -24.73
C VAL A 225 4.73 -3.35 -23.96
N LYS A 226 5.05 -3.45 -22.68
CA LYS A 226 4.39 -4.33 -21.72
C LYS A 226 4.04 -3.52 -20.46
N VAL A 227 2.75 -3.34 -20.18
CA VAL A 227 2.27 -2.75 -18.93
C VAL A 227 2.05 -3.87 -17.92
N HIS A 228 2.85 -3.88 -16.86
CA HIS A 228 2.77 -4.90 -15.81
C HIS A 228 1.63 -4.64 -14.82
N GLY A 229 1.21 -3.40 -14.68
CA GLY A 229 0.14 -2.96 -13.81
C GLY A 229 0.64 -2.06 -12.70
N PHE A 230 -0.19 -1.84 -11.68
CA PHE A 230 0.22 -1.07 -10.52
C PHE A 230 0.93 -1.95 -9.49
N VAL A 231 1.98 -1.41 -8.94
CA VAL A 231 2.70 -1.95 -7.78
C VAL A 231 2.81 -0.86 -6.72
N GLU A 232 3.13 -1.25 -5.51
CA GLU A 232 3.43 -0.35 -4.41
C GLU A 232 4.85 -0.60 -3.93
N ILE A 233 5.61 0.47 -3.73
CA ILE A 233 6.91 0.39 -3.07
C ILE A 233 6.66 0.17 -1.58
N ILE A 234 7.16 -0.95 -1.06
CA ILE A 234 6.95 -1.35 0.34
C ILE A 234 8.18 -1.14 1.21
N ASP A 235 9.36 -1.07 0.60
CA ASP A 235 10.62 -0.88 1.30
C ASP A 235 11.70 -0.37 0.34
N GLU A 236 12.75 0.25 0.90
CA GLU A 236 13.96 0.67 0.22
C GLU A 236 15.16 0.08 0.96
N ALA A 237 16.03 -0.61 0.24
CA ALA A 237 17.28 -1.12 0.77
C ALA A 237 18.45 -0.46 0.04
N ARG A 238 19.40 0.09 0.81
CA ARG A 238 20.65 0.63 0.25
C ARG A 238 21.75 -0.41 0.32
N TYR A 239 22.60 -0.45 -0.68
CA TYR A 239 23.76 -1.33 -0.73
C TYR A 239 24.89 -0.68 -1.56
N THR A 240 26.10 -1.15 -1.39
CA THR A 240 27.24 -0.69 -2.19
C THR A 240 27.54 -1.75 -3.25
N ARG A 241 27.53 -1.37 -4.51
CA ARG A 241 27.88 -2.26 -5.63
C ARG A 241 29.37 -2.59 -5.58
N VAL A 242 29.69 -3.88 -5.57
CA VAL A 242 31.07 -4.35 -5.40
C VAL A 242 31.96 -3.99 -6.61
N SER A 243 31.38 -3.98 -7.81
CA SER A 243 32.13 -3.75 -9.06
C SER A 243 32.75 -2.37 -9.17
N ASN A 244 32.11 -1.32 -8.65
CA ASN A 244 32.57 0.07 -8.79
C ASN A 244 32.52 0.88 -7.49
N ASN A 245 32.18 0.26 -6.37
CA ASN A 245 32.02 0.90 -5.04
C ASN A 245 30.98 2.04 -5.02
N GLU A 246 29.94 1.94 -5.83
CA GLU A 246 28.87 2.91 -5.95
C GLU A 246 27.72 2.59 -4.99
N GLU A 247 27.15 3.61 -4.34
CA GLU A 247 25.96 3.43 -3.50
C GLU A 247 24.73 3.29 -4.39
N MET A 248 23.98 2.21 -4.18
CA MET A 248 22.79 1.85 -4.94
C MET A 248 21.56 1.77 -4.05
N SER A 249 20.39 2.04 -4.62
CA SER A 249 19.09 1.79 -3.99
C SER A 249 18.38 0.63 -4.65
N LEU A 250 17.68 -0.14 -3.84
CA LEU A 250 16.81 -1.24 -4.28
C LEU A 250 15.42 -1.03 -3.69
N HIS A 251 14.47 -0.69 -4.54
CA HIS A 251 13.09 -0.41 -4.15
C HIS A 251 12.25 -1.67 -4.27
N ILE A 252 11.86 -2.23 -3.13
CA ILE A 252 11.07 -3.46 -3.07
C ILE A 252 9.60 -3.12 -3.32
N CYS A 253 8.97 -3.83 -4.23
CA CYS A 253 7.59 -3.57 -4.60
C CYS A 253 6.71 -4.82 -4.52
N ARG A 254 5.41 -4.60 -4.34
CA ARG A 254 4.39 -5.64 -4.42
C ARG A 254 3.30 -5.29 -5.44
N PRO A 255 2.78 -6.28 -6.19
CA PRO A 255 1.73 -6.01 -7.16
C PRO A 255 0.39 -5.68 -6.49
N LEU A 256 -0.30 -4.69 -7.04
CA LEU A 256 -1.67 -4.34 -6.68
C LEU A 256 -2.67 -5.02 -7.61
N LYS A 257 -3.81 -5.46 -7.06
CA LYS A 257 -4.91 -6.05 -7.86
C LYS A 257 -5.69 -5.04 -8.68
N GLY A 258 -5.56 -3.77 -8.33
CA GLY A 258 -6.19 -2.63 -8.98
C GLY A 258 -5.69 -1.33 -8.34
N PHE A 259 -6.11 -0.20 -8.87
CA PHE A 259 -5.78 1.13 -8.38
C PHE A 259 -7.00 2.06 -8.50
N MET A 260 -7.29 2.83 -7.46
CA MET A 260 -8.42 3.77 -7.41
C MET A 260 -9.78 3.12 -7.78
N GLY A 261 -10.03 1.92 -7.26
CA GLY A 261 -11.26 1.15 -7.54
C GLY A 261 -11.32 0.53 -8.95
N ILE A 262 -10.31 0.77 -9.81
CA ILE A 262 -10.24 0.20 -11.14
C ILE A 262 -9.47 -1.13 -11.08
N PRO A 263 -10.05 -2.27 -11.50
CA PRO A 263 -9.35 -3.53 -11.57
C PRO A 263 -8.16 -3.49 -12.54
N LYS A 264 -7.08 -4.23 -12.23
CA LYS A 264 -5.89 -4.30 -13.08
C LYS A 264 -6.21 -4.55 -14.57
N SER A 265 -7.16 -5.43 -14.86
CA SER A 265 -7.54 -5.76 -16.24
C SER A 265 -8.14 -4.59 -17.03
N GLU A 266 -8.89 -3.72 -16.37
CA GLU A 266 -9.46 -2.51 -16.98
C GLU A 266 -8.43 -1.41 -17.15
N LEU A 267 -7.55 -1.23 -16.14
CA LEU A 267 -6.41 -0.30 -16.21
C LEU A 267 -5.52 -0.63 -17.41
N LEU A 268 -5.15 -1.91 -17.56
CA LEU A 268 -4.29 -2.35 -18.64
C LEU A 268 -4.89 -2.12 -20.03
N LYS A 269 -6.20 -2.30 -20.19
CA LYS A 269 -6.88 -2.05 -21.48
C LYS A 269 -6.84 -0.58 -21.85
N SER A 270 -7.08 0.31 -20.89
CA SER A 270 -7.17 1.76 -21.15
C SER A 270 -5.83 2.38 -21.52
N VAL A 271 -4.74 1.90 -20.91
CA VAL A 271 -3.39 2.44 -21.11
C VAL A 271 -2.68 1.79 -22.30
N ASN A 272 -2.76 0.46 -22.43
CA ASN A 272 -2.02 -0.31 -23.44
C ASN A 272 -2.30 0.15 -24.87
N THR A 273 -3.54 0.47 -25.21
CA THR A 273 -3.91 0.79 -26.60
C THR A 273 -3.26 2.09 -27.07
N GLN A 274 -3.31 3.13 -26.24
CA GLN A 274 -2.70 4.42 -26.56
C GLN A 274 -1.17 4.36 -26.47
N LEU A 275 -0.65 3.76 -25.42
CA LEU A 275 0.78 3.69 -25.18
C LEU A 275 1.51 2.92 -26.30
N LYS A 276 1.00 1.77 -26.75
CA LYS A 276 1.61 1.00 -27.85
C LYS A 276 1.74 1.79 -29.15
N LYS A 277 0.82 2.73 -29.37
CA LYS A 277 0.79 3.55 -30.58
C LYS A 277 1.73 4.74 -30.51
N HIS A 278 1.80 5.38 -29.33
CA HIS A 278 2.30 6.75 -29.20
C HIS A 278 3.47 6.91 -28.20
N TRP A 279 4.03 5.80 -27.65
CA TRP A 279 5.04 5.93 -26.63
C TRP A 279 6.29 6.70 -27.07
N ARG A 280 6.70 6.55 -28.36
CA ARG A 280 7.86 7.26 -28.90
C ARG A 280 7.66 8.77 -28.91
N ASP A 281 6.50 9.20 -29.34
CA ASP A 281 6.17 10.63 -29.46
C ASP A 281 5.94 11.29 -28.09
N LEU A 282 5.54 10.51 -27.08
CA LEU A 282 5.15 11.02 -25.77
C LEU A 282 6.24 10.90 -24.69
N PHE A 283 7.10 9.90 -24.78
CA PHE A 283 7.96 9.51 -23.67
C PHE A 283 9.42 9.22 -24.05
N ALA A 284 9.77 9.03 -25.33
CA ALA A 284 11.15 8.86 -25.73
C ALA A 284 11.89 10.21 -25.69
N ASP A 285 13.15 10.18 -25.22
CA ASP A 285 14.07 11.31 -25.33
C ASP A 285 14.66 11.43 -26.75
N GLU A 286 15.61 12.38 -26.95
CA GLU A 286 16.30 12.59 -28.23
C GLU A 286 17.09 11.35 -28.70
N SER A 287 17.54 10.49 -27.79
CA SER A 287 18.20 9.20 -28.10
C SER A 287 17.22 8.07 -28.41
N GLY A 288 15.94 8.29 -28.16
CA GLY A 288 14.87 7.29 -28.26
C GLY A 288 14.72 6.42 -27.03
N ASP A 289 15.33 6.79 -25.88
CA ASP A 289 15.17 6.13 -24.61
C ASP A 289 13.91 6.64 -23.87
N PRO A 290 12.96 5.75 -23.50
CA PRO A 290 11.78 6.12 -22.75
C PRO A 290 11.96 6.03 -21.22
N SER A 291 13.14 5.63 -20.72
CA SER A 291 13.36 5.33 -19.30
C SER A 291 13.22 6.57 -18.44
N GLN A 292 12.20 6.62 -17.61
CA GLN A 292 11.91 7.76 -16.75
C GLN A 292 10.88 7.42 -15.66
N VAL A 293 10.86 8.25 -14.62
CA VAL A 293 9.76 8.32 -13.64
C VAL A 293 9.04 9.66 -13.80
N ILE A 294 7.74 9.63 -13.97
CA ILE A 294 6.91 10.83 -14.07
C ILE A 294 5.65 10.70 -13.21
N PRO A 295 5.08 11.81 -12.71
CA PRO A 295 3.81 11.78 -12.02
C PRO A 295 2.71 11.12 -12.85
N LEU A 296 1.88 10.27 -12.24
CA LEU A 296 0.76 9.60 -12.93
C LEU A 296 -0.19 10.60 -13.59
N SER A 297 -0.38 11.77 -12.98
CA SER A 297 -1.22 12.85 -13.52
C SER A 297 -0.65 13.43 -14.84
N GLU A 298 0.66 13.59 -14.91
CA GLU A 298 1.35 14.03 -16.15
C GLU A 298 1.23 12.98 -17.24
N PHE A 299 1.51 11.72 -16.92
CA PHE A 299 1.37 10.60 -17.86
C PHE A 299 -0.03 10.52 -18.46
N VAL A 300 -1.06 10.60 -17.61
CA VAL A 300 -2.46 10.58 -18.08
C VAL A 300 -2.78 11.80 -18.95
N THR A 301 -2.22 12.97 -18.64
CA THR A 301 -2.37 14.17 -19.47
C THR A 301 -1.80 13.94 -20.86
N LYS A 302 -0.56 13.46 -20.95
CA LYS A 302 0.09 13.15 -22.24
C LYS A 302 -0.72 12.12 -23.04
N LEU A 303 -1.20 11.04 -22.41
CA LEU A 303 -2.00 10.02 -23.12
C LEU A 303 -3.38 10.52 -23.61
N ARG A 304 -3.91 11.62 -23.08
CA ARG A 304 -5.17 12.21 -23.52
C ARG A 304 -5.02 13.10 -24.75
N THR A 305 -3.79 13.51 -25.08
CA THR A 305 -3.52 14.39 -26.22
C THR A 305 -3.47 13.63 -27.54
N VAL A 306 -3.44 12.30 -27.50
CA VAL A 306 -3.36 11.37 -28.64
C VAL A 306 -4.57 10.42 -28.65
#